data_e4871529e600b5bb1920f45a1b79d7e1
#
_entry.id   e4871529e600b5bb1920f45a1b79d7e1
#
_cell.length_a   1.000
_cell.length_b   1.000
_cell.length_c   1.000
_cell.angle_alpha   90.00
_cell.angle_beta   90.00
_cell.angle_gamma   90.00
#
_symmetry.space_group_name_H-M   'P 1'
#
loop_
_entity.id
_entity.type
_entity.pdbx_description
1 polymer ?
#
loop_
_entity_poly.entity_id
_entity_poly.type
_entity_poly.pdbx_seq_one_letter_code
_entity_poly.pdbx_strand_id
1 'polypeptide(L)'
;MKTVLIFDTSIATLNIGDEIINLSIKKNWPEIFNENYILTMPTHTPTFYWWQNLLIKKNRIYEDADYKFICGTNILYTNMLRPEPAWNIFLNNTRIARGTICIGAGIGKNSNNINCYTKKLYSKILSHKFVHSVRDDAAKNLLEDMGFRAVNTGCPTLWGLTPEFCNKIPRSKSETAIITLTSYQPDREKDQLMIDTVMKNYNCVYFWPQSIKDLEYINSLKNTNMIKIVPSNIYAYESILNNDIDYIGNRLHGGIFALQHLCRAIIVGIDYRVEEMGKKFSIPYIMRNDISEKLDMLINCSWETCINGLDFNVISRWKQQFV
;
A
#
# COMPACT_ATOMS: atom_id res chain seq x y z
N MET A 1 28.63 -2.55 4.67
CA MET A 1 27.53 -1.57 4.80
C MET A 1 27.48 -0.75 3.52
N LYS A 2 26.35 -0.70 2.85
CA LYS A 2 26.10 0.05 1.61
C LYS A 2 25.26 1.30 1.91
N THR A 3 25.23 2.25 0.99
CA THR A 3 24.33 3.40 1.06
C THR A 3 23.09 3.11 0.21
N VAL A 4 21.93 3.17 0.81
CA VAL A 4 20.65 2.87 0.16
C VAL A 4 19.75 4.10 0.19
N LEU A 5 19.32 4.57 -0.96
CA LEU A 5 18.37 5.67 -1.09
C LEU A 5 16.96 5.14 -1.30
N ILE A 6 16.05 5.54 -0.45
CA ILE A 6 14.62 5.19 -0.53
C ILE A 6 13.82 6.42 -0.97
N PHE A 7 13.13 6.29 -2.08
CA PHE A 7 12.03 7.20 -2.44
C PHE A 7 10.76 6.71 -1.75
N ASP A 8 10.49 7.35 -0.60
CA ASP A 8 9.42 6.96 0.31
C ASP A 8 8.11 7.62 -0.10
N THR A 9 7.13 6.80 -0.46
CA THR A 9 5.80 7.24 -0.89
C THR A 9 4.89 7.64 0.27
N SER A 10 5.31 7.43 1.51
CA SER A 10 4.55 7.84 2.70
C SER A 10 4.84 9.26 3.16
N ILE A 11 5.90 9.89 2.64
CA ILE A 11 6.24 11.27 3.00
C ILE A 11 5.42 12.25 2.18
N ALA A 12 4.73 13.16 2.85
CA ALA A 12 3.83 14.15 2.25
C ALA A 12 2.63 13.53 1.49
N THR A 13 2.25 12.30 1.81
CA THR A 13 0.99 11.70 1.37
C THR A 13 -0.19 12.19 2.20
N LEU A 14 -1.39 12.17 1.63
CA LEU A 14 -2.65 12.41 2.33
C LEU A 14 -3.35 11.10 2.76
N ASN A 15 -2.65 9.95 2.63
CA ASN A 15 -3.19 8.63 2.91
C ASN A 15 -2.19 7.78 3.70
N ILE A 16 -2.48 7.50 4.96
CA ILE A 16 -1.63 6.67 5.84
C ILE A 16 -1.44 5.23 5.29
N GLY A 17 -2.31 4.78 4.39
CA GLY A 17 -2.13 3.48 3.72
C GLY A 17 -0.79 3.31 2.98
N ASP A 18 -0.17 4.41 2.54
CA ASP A 18 1.15 4.38 1.90
C ASP A 18 2.27 4.09 2.92
N GLU A 19 2.10 4.51 4.18
CA GLU A 19 3.02 4.18 5.28
C GLU A 19 3.00 2.67 5.58
N ILE A 20 1.83 2.04 5.55
CA ILE A 20 1.69 0.57 5.71
C ILE A 20 2.52 -0.17 4.68
N ILE A 21 2.52 0.28 3.42
CA ILE A 21 3.31 -0.35 2.36
C ILE A 21 4.81 -0.25 2.68
N ASN A 22 5.30 0.94 3.05
CA ASN A 22 6.70 1.16 3.37
C ASN A 22 7.15 0.36 4.61
N LEU A 23 6.32 0.32 5.67
CA LEU A 23 6.59 -0.51 6.84
C LEU A 23 6.64 -1.99 6.50
N SER A 24 5.72 -2.47 5.67
CA SER A 24 5.71 -3.87 5.22
C SER A 24 6.95 -4.23 4.42
N ILE A 25 7.45 -3.34 3.56
CA ILE A 25 8.70 -3.54 2.83
C ILE A 25 9.86 -3.67 3.82
N LYS A 26 9.99 -2.72 4.75
CA LYS A 26 11.06 -2.70 5.77
C LYS A 26 11.04 -3.97 6.63
N LYS A 27 9.87 -4.37 7.12
CA LYS A 27 9.68 -5.56 7.95
C LYS A 27 10.04 -6.85 7.21
N ASN A 28 9.70 -6.94 5.94
CA ASN A 28 9.91 -8.15 5.14
C ASN A 28 11.28 -8.20 4.44
N TRP A 29 12.12 -7.19 4.58
CA TRP A 29 13.46 -7.17 3.97
C TRP A 29 14.51 -6.54 4.89
N PRO A 30 14.72 -7.11 6.10
CA PRO A 30 15.64 -6.58 7.10
C PRO A 30 17.09 -6.48 6.60
N GLU A 31 17.55 -7.38 5.72
CA GLU A 31 18.92 -7.41 5.19
C GLU A 31 19.29 -6.11 4.46
N ILE A 32 18.34 -5.47 3.81
CA ILE A 32 18.58 -4.16 3.18
C ILE A 32 18.39 -3.02 4.19
N PHE A 33 17.35 -3.06 5.00
CA PHE A 33 16.96 -1.91 5.80
C PHE A 33 17.69 -1.80 7.15
N ASN A 34 18.14 -2.92 7.73
CA ASN A 34 18.81 -2.92 9.04
C ASN A 34 20.34 -2.95 8.94
N GLU A 35 20.88 -3.43 7.81
CA GLU A 35 22.32 -3.64 7.66
C GLU A 35 23.05 -2.55 6.86
N ASN A 36 22.32 -1.55 6.37
CA ASN A 36 22.83 -0.51 5.49
C ASN A 36 22.53 0.91 5.98
N TYR A 37 23.24 1.88 5.44
CA TYR A 37 22.97 3.29 5.68
C TYR A 37 21.80 3.76 4.81
N ILE A 38 20.67 4.06 5.44
CA ILE A 38 19.44 4.41 4.74
C ILE A 38 19.28 5.93 4.63
N LEU A 39 19.16 6.41 3.40
CA LEU A 39 18.76 7.78 3.06
C LEU A 39 17.32 7.75 2.58
N THR A 40 16.51 8.70 3.01
CA THR A 40 15.07 8.75 2.64
C THR A 40 14.73 10.08 1.97
N MET A 41 14.01 10.00 0.85
CA MET A 41 13.54 11.14 0.07
C MET A 41 12.04 11.01 -0.21
N PRO A 42 11.29 12.12 -0.22
CA PRO A 42 9.86 12.11 -0.56
C PRO A 42 9.64 11.82 -2.04
N THR A 43 8.45 11.33 -2.36
CA THR A 43 7.97 11.23 -3.75
C THR A 43 6.93 12.29 -4.09
N HIS A 44 6.08 12.66 -3.14
CA HIS A 44 4.96 13.60 -3.36
C HIS A 44 5.39 15.07 -3.42
N THR A 45 6.62 15.36 -3.08
CA THR A 45 7.23 16.70 -3.20
C THR A 45 8.52 16.62 -4.00
N PRO A 46 8.96 17.70 -4.66
CA PRO A 46 10.26 17.74 -5.32
C PRO A 46 11.39 17.46 -4.32
N THR A 47 12.31 16.55 -4.68
CA THR A 47 13.45 16.19 -3.84
C THR A 47 14.42 17.35 -3.69
N PHE A 48 14.82 17.94 -4.82
CA PHE A 48 15.69 19.11 -4.91
C PHE A 48 15.30 19.96 -6.11
N TYR A 49 15.53 21.24 -6.01
CA TYR A 49 15.47 22.11 -7.17
C TYR A 49 16.66 21.81 -8.12
N TRP A 50 16.48 22.05 -9.42
CA TRP A 50 17.49 21.75 -10.45
C TRP A 50 18.83 22.45 -10.16
N TRP A 51 18.83 23.68 -9.66
CA TRP A 51 20.02 24.46 -9.32
C TRP A 51 20.74 23.90 -8.09
N GLN A 52 20.03 23.34 -7.10
CA GLN A 52 20.66 22.68 -5.94
C GLN A 52 21.46 21.47 -6.38
N ASN A 53 21.01 20.72 -7.36
CA ASN A 53 21.75 19.59 -7.93
C ASN A 53 23.06 19.99 -8.61
N LEU A 54 23.13 21.22 -9.13
CA LEU A 54 24.35 21.74 -9.77
C LEU A 54 25.34 22.33 -8.78
N LEU A 55 24.86 23.02 -7.76
CA LEU A 55 25.68 23.87 -6.86
C LEU A 55 26.03 23.16 -5.54
N ILE A 56 25.22 22.21 -5.05
CA ILE A 56 25.41 21.63 -3.72
C ILE A 56 26.13 20.28 -3.83
N LYS A 57 27.43 20.26 -3.50
CA LYS A 57 28.24 19.03 -3.52
C LYS A 57 27.73 17.93 -2.57
N LYS A 58 27.04 18.29 -1.48
CA LYS A 58 26.46 17.32 -0.53
C LYS A 58 25.41 16.41 -1.17
N ASN A 59 24.75 16.85 -2.25
CA ASN A 59 23.75 16.04 -2.95
C ASN A 59 24.36 14.82 -3.64
N ARG A 60 25.68 14.76 -3.81
CA ARG A 60 26.34 13.61 -4.44
C ARG A 60 26.13 12.31 -3.66
N ILE A 61 26.01 12.35 -2.35
CA ILE A 61 25.75 11.15 -1.55
C ILE A 61 24.45 10.42 -1.97
N TYR A 62 23.43 11.18 -2.40
CA TYR A 62 22.20 10.61 -2.90
C TYR A 62 22.34 10.10 -4.35
N GLU A 63 23.15 10.78 -5.15
CA GLU A 63 23.43 10.36 -6.53
C GLU A 63 24.27 9.10 -6.58
N ASP A 64 25.23 8.96 -5.66
CA ASP A 64 26.23 7.89 -5.58
C ASP A 64 25.78 6.72 -4.72
N ALA A 65 24.53 6.72 -4.20
CA ALA A 65 23.99 5.61 -3.41
C ALA A 65 24.09 4.28 -4.18
N ASP A 66 24.56 3.22 -3.48
CA ASP A 66 24.77 1.89 -4.06
C ASP A 66 23.47 1.30 -4.61
N TYR A 67 22.37 1.51 -3.89
CA TYR A 67 21.03 1.13 -4.32
C TYR A 67 20.06 2.29 -4.14
N LYS A 68 19.11 2.38 -5.05
CA LYS A 68 18.01 3.35 -4.99
C LYS A 68 16.70 2.63 -5.22
N PHE A 69 15.80 2.73 -4.27
CA PHE A 69 14.50 2.06 -4.35
C PHE A 69 13.36 3.07 -4.32
N ILE A 70 12.32 2.78 -5.07
CA ILE A 70 11.02 3.43 -4.92
C ILE A 70 10.01 2.42 -4.41
N CYS A 71 9.35 2.76 -3.29
CA CYS A 71 8.58 1.83 -2.49
C CYS A 71 7.08 1.93 -2.76
N GLY A 72 6.52 0.87 -3.33
CA GLY A 72 5.08 0.61 -3.40
C GLY A 72 4.24 1.64 -4.12
N THR A 73 2.97 1.67 -3.77
CA THR A 73 1.84 2.47 -4.27
C THR A 73 1.66 2.50 -5.81
N ASN A 74 0.69 3.28 -6.30
CA ASN A 74 0.47 3.51 -7.73
C ASN A 74 1.43 4.60 -8.24
N ILE A 75 2.71 4.27 -8.36
CA ILE A 75 3.77 5.22 -8.68
C ILE A 75 4.09 5.31 -10.17
N LEU A 76 3.75 4.27 -10.93
CA LEU A 76 3.98 4.22 -12.37
C LEU A 76 2.76 4.80 -13.11
N TYR A 77 3.02 5.66 -14.09
CA TYR A 77 1.99 6.30 -14.91
C TYR A 77 2.39 6.25 -16.38
N THR A 78 1.39 6.22 -17.27
CA THR A 78 1.59 6.38 -18.71
C THR A 78 1.82 7.84 -19.11
N ASN A 79 1.47 8.79 -18.22
CA ASN A 79 1.68 10.23 -18.42
C ASN A 79 2.23 10.89 -17.15
N MET A 80 3.54 11.11 -17.09
CA MET A 80 4.25 11.78 -15.99
C MET A 80 4.20 13.32 -16.07
N LEU A 81 3.57 13.89 -17.09
CA LEU A 81 3.27 15.33 -17.17
C LEU A 81 2.00 15.74 -16.44
N ARG A 82 1.31 14.80 -15.79
CA ARG A 82 0.11 15.11 -15.03
C ARG A 82 0.40 16.10 -13.88
N PRO A 83 -0.58 16.94 -13.49
CA PRO A 83 -0.38 18.01 -12.49
C PRO A 83 0.10 17.51 -11.11
N GLU A 84 -0.33 16.31 -10.71
CA GLU A 84 -0.02 15.73 -9.39
C GLU A 84 0.41 14.26 -9.52
N PRO A 85 1.58 13.99 -10.11
CA PRO A 85 2.10 12.63 -10.10
C PRO A 85 2.51 12.24 -8.66
N ALA A 86 2.28 11.00 -8.27
CA ALA A 86 2.72 10.50 -6.97
C ALA A 86 4.26 10.47 -6.84
N TRP A 87 4.98 10.60 -7.95
CA TRP A 87 6.42 10.82 -7.99
C TRP A 87 6.73 12.15 -8.68
N ASN A 88 7.11 13.16 -7.89
CA ASN A 88 7.46 14.50 -8.37
C ASN A 88 8.87 14.56 -8.94
N ILE A 89 9.06 13.89 -10.08
CA ILE A 89 10.32 13.85 -10.80
C ILE A 89 10.10 14.27 -12.26
N PHE A 90 11.03 15.09 -12.77
CA PHE A 90 10.98 15.67 -14.11
C PHE A 90 12.33 15.52 -14.81
N LEU A 91 12.36 15.71 -16.12
CA LEU A 91 13.59 15.56 -16.92
C LEU A 91 14.76 16.45 -16.49
N ASN A 92 14.50 17.56 -15.82
CA ASN A 92 15.52 18.50 -15.32
C ASN A 92 16.07 18.15 -13.92
N ASN A 93 15.48 17.18 -13.18
CA ASN A 93 15.93 16.77 -11.86
C ASN A 93 16.18 15.26 -11.70
N THR A 94 16.48 14.57 -12.80
CA THR A 94 16.62 13.10 -12.84
C THR A 94 17.88 12.54 -12.15
N ARG A 95 18.91 13.36 -11.87
CA ARG A 95 20.24 12.87 -11.41
C ARG A 95 20.14 11.95 -10.20
N ILE A 96 19.43 12.37 -9.16
CA ILE A 96 19.30 11.62 -7.92
C ILE A 96 18.57 10.29 -8.12
N ALA A 97 17.59 10.27 -9.01
CA ALA A 97 16.76 9.07 -9.24
C ALA A 97 17.34 8.11 -10.28
N ARG A 98 18.50 8.39 -10.88
CA ARG A 98 19.11 7.48 -11.85
C ARG A 98 19.43 6.12 -11.22
N GLY A 99 19.00 5.06 -11.90
CA GLY A 99 19.20 3.69 -11.43
C GLY A 99 18.20 3.24 -10.35
N THR A 100 17.07 3.95 -10.18
CA THR A 100 16.03 3.57 -9.21
C THR A 100 15.37 2.24 -9.61
N ILE A 101 15.13 1.41 -8.62
CA ILE A 101 14.53 0.09 -8.69
C ILE A 101 13.16 0.14 -8.02
N CYS A 102 12.13 -0.38 -8.67
CA CYS A 102 10.79 -0.46 -8.09
C CYS A 102 10.70 -1.62 -7.09
N ILE A 103 10.00 -1.40 -5.97
CA ILE A 103 9.60 -2.41 -4.99
C ILE A 103 8.08 -2.43 -4.90
N GLY A 104 7.43 -3.45 -5.46
CA GLY A 104 5.97 -3.60 -5.41
C GLY A 104 5.21 -2.41 -6.01
N ALA A 105 5.79 -1.75 -7.02
CA ALA A 105 5.18 -0.61 -7.65
C ALA A 105 3.95 -1.03 -8.49
N GLY A 106 2.89 -0.27 -8.38
CA GLY A 106 1.68 -0.43 -9.18
C GLY A 106 1.53 0.67 -10.21
N ILE A 107 0.59 0.47 -11.12
CA ILE A 107 0.23 1.48 -12.13
C ILE A 107 -0.91 2.36 -11.63
N GLY A 108 -0.80 3.67 -11.86
CA GLY A 108 -1.87 4.63 -11.64
C GLY A 108 -2.93 4.57 -12.75
N LYS A 109 -3.80 5.57 -12.82
CA LYS A 109 -4.78 5.67 -13.92
C LYS A 109 -4.10 5.57 -15.28
N ASN A 110 -4.49 4.57 -16.07
CA ASN A 110 -3.98 4.33 -17.42
C ASN A 110 -4.71 5.15 -18.47
N SER A 111 -3.93 5.76 -19.37
CA SER A 111 -4.28 5.84 -20.78
C SER A 111 -3.57 4.68 -21.49
N ASN A 112 -4.19 4.06 -22.49
CA ASN A 112 -3.66 2.88 -23.16
C ASN A 112 -2.26 3.05 -23.82
N ASN A 113 -1.75 4.29 -23.91
CA ASN A 113 -0.45 4.58 -24.52
C ASN A 113 0.42 5.45 -23.62
N ILE A 114 1.62 4.98 -23.36
CA ILE A 114 2.65 5.78 -22.69
C ILE A 114 3.17 6.87 -23.62
N ASN A 115 3.20 8.13 -23.14
CA ASN A 115 3.71 9.24 -23.94
C ASN A 115 5.24 9.26 -24.03
N CYS A 116 5.76 9.96 -25.07
CA CYS A 116 7.21 10.03 -25.33
C CYS A 116 7.98 10.68 -24.17
N TYR A 117 7.41 11.67 -23.49
CA TYR A 117 8.03 12.29 -22.31
C TYR A 117 8.25 11.28 -21.20
N THR A 118 7.24 10.48 -20.87
CA THR A 118 7.31 9.46 -19.81
C THR A 118 8.29 8.36 -20.17
N LYS A 119 8.30 7.89 -21.42
CA LYS A 119 9.31 6.94 -21.92
C LYS A 119 10.73 7.47 -21.71
N LYS A 120 10.98 8.72 -22.11
CA LYS A 120 12.28 9.38 -21.94
C LYS A 120 12.64 9.60 -20.46
N LEU A 121 11.66 9.93 -19.61
CA LEU A 121 11.87 10.10 -18.18
C LEU A 121 12.25 8.76 -17.53
N TYR A 122 11.46 7.72 -17.73
CA TYR A 122 11.71 6.40 -17.13
C TYR A 122 13.03 5.80 -17.64
N SER A 123 13.38 5.93 -18.91
CA SER A 123 14.68 5.48 -19.44
C SER A 123 15.89 6.14 -18.76
N LYS A 124 15.70 7.34 -18.15
CA LYS A 124 16.75 8.05 -17.43
C LYS A 124 16.82 7.72 -15.94
N ILE A 125 15.67 7.38 -15.31
CA ILE A 125 15.60 7.24 -13.85
C ILE A 125 15.54 5.78 -13.41
N LEU A 126 14.92 4.88 -14.18
CA LEU A 126 14.80 3.48 -13.80
C LEU A 126 16.06 2.68 -14.12
N SER A 127 16.30 1.66 -13.34
CA SER A 127 17.47 0.79 -13.52
C SER A 127 17.33 -0.14 -14.71
N HIS A 128 18.32 -0.16 -15.62
CA HIS A 128 18.45 -1.18 -16.66
C HIS A 128 19.24 -2.41 -16.17
N LYS A 129 19.90 -2.30 -15.01
CA LYS A 129 20.76 -3.36 -14.46
C LYS A 129 19.98 -4.37 -13.63
N PHE A 130 19.05 -3.91 -12.82
CA PHE A 130 18.30 -4.73 -11.87
C PHE A 130 16.88 -5.03 -12.38
N VAL A 131 16.31 -6.15 -11.91
CA VAL A 131 14.91 -6.50 -12.16
C VAL A 131 14.01 -5.70 -11.22
N HIS A 132 12.99 -5.04 -11.76
CA HIS A 132 12.00 -4.31 -10.96
C HIS A 132 10.97 -5.25 -10.35
N SER A 133 10.58 -5.02 -9.11
CA SER A 133 9.43 -5.65 -8.48
C SER A 133 8.20 -4.78 -8.67
N VAL A 134 7.12 -5.36 -9.16
CA VAL A 134 5.82 -4.71 -9.33
C VAL A 134 4.73 -5.55 -8.65
N ARG A 135 3.57 -4.94 -8.39
CA ARG A 135 2.49 -5.62 -7.65
C ARG A 135 1.36 -6.14 -8.54
N ASP A 136 1.32 -5.75 -9.80
CA ASP A 136 0.31 -6.15 -10.77
C ASP A 136 0.91 -6.37 -12.16
N ASP A 137 0.19 -7.12 -13.00
CA ASP A 137 0.68 -7.50 -14.33
C ASP A 137 0.63 -6.31 -15.31
N ALA A 138 -0.24 -5.32 -15.08
CA ALA A 138 -0.28 -4.12 -15.90
C ALA A 138 1.00 -3.27 -15.70
N ALA A 139 1.48 -3.15 -14.47
CA ALA A 139 2.75 -2.49 -14.18
C ALA A 139 3.95 -3.27 -14.76
N LYS A 140 3.90 -4.61 -14.71
CA LYS A 140 4.92 -5.46 -15.34
C LYS A 140 4.98 -5.22 -16.84
N ASN A 141 3.86 -5.32 -17.53
CA ASN A 141 3.78 -5.12 -18.99
C ASN A 141 4.24 -3.72 -19.38
N LEU A 142 3.84 -2.68 -18.63
CA LEU A 142 4.29 -1.31 -18.86
C LEU A 142 5.82 -1.18 -18.85
N LEU A 143 6.49 -1.81 -17.89
CA LEU A 143 7.95 -1.77 -17.77
C LEU A 143 8.62 -2.61 -18.88
N GLU A 144 8.11 -3.79 -19.18
CA GLU A 144 8.63 -4.68 -20.23
C GLU A 144 8.48 -4.06 -21.63
N ASP A 145 7.37 -3.40 -21.93
CA ASP A 145 7.14 -2.65 -23.17
C ASP A 145 8.15 -1.49 -23.37
N MET A 146 8.75 -1.02 -22.29
CA MET A 146 9.82 -0.02 -22.31
C MET A 146 11.22 -0.62 -22.29
N GLY A 147 11.36 -1.94 -22.33
CA GLY A 147 12.64 -2.65 -22.32
C GLY A 147 13.28 -2.84 -20.93
N PHE A 148 12.52 -2.65 -19.84
CA PHE A 148 12.99 -2.98 -18.50
C PHE A 148 12.66 -4.44 -18.16
N ARG A 149 13.44 -5.02 -17.25
CA ARG A 149 13.15 -6.33 -16.68
C ARG A 149 12.27 -6.13 -15.44
N ALA A 150 11.12 -6.78 -15.39
CA ALA A 150 10.20 -6.68 -14.28
C ALA A 150 9.62 -8.04 -13.87
N VAL A 151 9.30 -8.19 -12.59
CA VAL A 151 8.64 -9.38 -12.05
C VAL A 151 7.49 -8.95 -11.14
N ASN A 152 6.36 -9.65 -11.25
CA ASN A 152 5.23 -9.43 -10.36
C ASN A 152 5.46 -10.19 -9.06
N THR A 153 5.74 -9.47 -7.98
CA THR A 153 5.95 -10.01 -6.62
C THR A 153 4.71 -9.85 -5.74
N GLY A 154 3.61 -9.35 -6.30
CA GLY A 154 2.45 -8.91 -5.52
C GLY A 154 2.70 -7.66 -4.70
N CYS A 155 1.69 -7.25 -3.94
CA CYS A 155 1.82 -6.12 -3.03
C CYS A 155 2.74 -6.50 -1.85
N PRO A 156 3.75 -5.69 -1.49
CA PRO A 156 4.66 -5.99 -0.38
C PRO A 156 3.96 -6.17 0.97
N THR A 157 2.77 -5.62 1.13
CA THR A 157 1.96 -5.82 2.34
C THR A 157 1.52 -7.26 2.54
N LEU A 158 1.54 -8.09 1.49
CA LEU A 158 1.19 -9.51 1.55
C LEU A 158 2.40 -10.42 1.81
N TRP A 159 3.65 -9.95 1.64
CA TRP A 159 4.85 -10.79 1.68
C TRP A 159 5.07 -11.55 3.00
N GLY A 160 4.54 -11.02 4.11
CA GLY A 160 4.60 -11.69 5.43
C GLY A 160 3.41 -12.60 5.74
N LEU A 161 2.38 -12.62 4.90
CA LEU A 161 1.17 -13.44 5.12
C LEU A 161 1.34 -14.85 4.54
N THR A 162 2.31 -15.59 5.10
CA THR A 162 2.52 -17.00 4.72
C THR A 162 1.37 -17.88 5.23
N PRO A 163 1.18 -19.09 4.69
CA PRO A 163 0.17 -20.02 5.21
C PRO A 163 0.31 -20.28 6.72
N GLU A 164 1.55 -20.46 7.21
CA GLU A 164 1.85 -20.68 8.63
C GLU A 164 1.49 -19.46 9.49
N PHE A 165 1.65 -18.24 8.94
CA PHE A 165 1.23 -17.02 9.61
C PHE A 165 -0.30 -16.90 9.63
N CYS A 166 -0.95 -17.12 8.49
CA CYS A 166 -2.41 -17.00 8.35
C CYS A 166 -3.16 -17.99 9.24
N ASN A 167 -2.62 -19.20 9.47
CA ASN A 167 -3.19 -20.19 10.38
C ASN A 167 -3.30 -19.73 11.84
N LYS A 168 -2.58 -18.67 12.24
CA LYS A 168 -2.65 -18.08 13.59
C LYS A 168 -3.76 -17.05 13.73
N ILE A 169 -4.35 -16.58 12.62
CA ILE A 169 -5.44 -15.62 12.62
C ILE A 169 -6.71 -16.30 13.15
N PRO A 170 -7.45 -15.70 14.10
CA PRO A 170 -8.68 -16.26 14.63
C PRO A 170 -9.70 -16.56 13.53
N ARG A 171 -10.36 -17.70 13.65
CA ARG A 171 -11.43 -18.12 12.72
C ARG A 171 -12.80 -17.58 13.11
N SER A 172 -13.00 -17.35 14.40
CA SER A 172 -14.26 -16.90 14.99
C SER A 172 -14.25 -15.41 15.27
N LYS A 173 -15.43 -14.82 15.34
CA LYS A 173 -15.66 -13.40 15.63
C LYS A 173 -15.15 -13.04 17.03
N SER A 174 -14.54 -11.86 17.16
CA SER A 174 -14.22 -11.20 18.43
C SER A 174 -15.42 -10.46 19.01
N GLU A 175 -15.27 -9.93 20.26
CA GLU A 175 -16.24 -9.02 20.89
C GLU A 175 -16.03 -7.55 20.47
N THR A 176 -14.89 -7.23 19.90
CA THR A 176 -14.48 -5.88 19.51
C THR A 176 -14.19 -5.81 18.00
N ALA A 177 -14.60 -4.71 17.39
CA ALA A 177 -14.25 -4.43 15.99
C ALA A 177 -13.53 -3.09 15.85
N ILE A 178 -12.65 -3.02 14.84
CA ILE A 178 -12.14 -1.76 14.32
C ILE A 178 -12.60 -1.59 12.87
N ILE A 179 -13.19 -0.44 12.59
CA ILE A 179 -13.68 -0.11 11.25
C ILE A 179 -12.87 0.98 10.58
N THR A 180 -12.87 0.97 9.27
CA THR A 180 -12.36 2.08 8.45
C THR A 180 -13.38 2.44 7.37
N LEU A 181 -13.51 3.74 7.12
CA LEU A 181 -14.28 4.29 6.01
C LEU A 181 -13.38 5.10 5.10
N THR A 182 -13.78 5.25 3.86
CA THR A 182 -13.09 6.15 2.94
C THR A 182 -14.02 7.23 2.44
N SER A 183 -13.56 8.48 2.50
CA SER A 183 -14.20 9.62 1.86
C SER A 183 -14.01 9.64 0.32
N TYR A 184 -13.18 8.74 -0.19
CA TYR A 184 -13.02 8.53 -1.62
C TYR A 184 -14.16 7.64 -2.15
N GLN A 185 -14.94 8.12 -3.10
CA GLN A 185 -16.16 7.47 -3.59
C GLN A 185 -17.14 7.10 -2.45
N PRO A 186 -17.61 8.07 -1.65
CA PRO A 186 -18.51 7.81 -0.54
C PRO A 186 -19.87 7.30 -1.04
N ASP A 187 -20.46 6.36 -0.30
CA ASP A 187 -21.82 5.87 -0.48
C ASP A 187 -22.50 5.84 0.88
N ARG A 188 -23.21 6.93 1.20
CA ARG A 188 -23.78 7.13 2.55
C ARG A 188 -24.73 6.03 2.99
N GLU A 189 -25.50 5.48 2.07
CA GLU A 189 -26.49 4.46 2.38
C GLU A 189 -25.79 3.14 2.75
N LYS A 190 -24.87 2.68 1.91
CA LYS A 190 -24.15 1.42 2.13
C LYS A 190 -23.15 1.51 3.25
N ASP A 191 -22.46 2.65 3.39
CA ASP A 191 -21.51 2.85 4.49
C ASP A 191 -22.26 2.95 5.85
N GLN A 192 -23.47 3.54 5.87
CA GLN A 192 -24.34 3.51 7.05
C GLN A 192 -24.80 2.09 7.38
N LEU A 193 -25.20 1.31 6.38
CA LEU A 193 -25.58 -0.08 6.56
C LEU A 193 -24.42 -0.92 7.13
N MET A 194 -23.18 -0.67 6.67
CA MET A 194 -21.99 -1.31 7.24
C MET A 194 -21.82 -0.97 8.71
N ILE A 195 -21.93 0.31 9.09
CA ILE A 195 -21.83 0.75 10.49
C ILE A 195 -22.93 0.10 11.33
N ASP A 196 -24.17 0.17 10.92
CA ASP A 196 -25.30 -0.39 11.67
C ASP A 196 -25.16 -1.91 11.83
N THR A 197 -24.68 -2.61 10.83
CA THR A 197 -24.39 -4.06 10.91
C THR A 197 -23.26 -4.35 11.90
N VAL A 198 -22.18 -3.58 11.89
CA VAL A 198 -21.06 -3.75 12.83
C VAL A 198 -21.50 -3.43 14.25
N MET A 199 -22.18 -2.30 14.46
CA MET A 199 -22.67 -1.89 15.79
C MET A 199 -23.65 -2.89 16.39
N LYS A 200 -24.43 -3.60 15.59
CA LYS A 200 -25.32 -4.69 16.03
C LYS A 200 -24.55 -5.92 16.53
N ASN A 201 -23.38 -6.19 15.95
CA ASN A 201 -22.66 -7.45 16.14
C ASN A 201 -21.50 -7.38 17.14
N TYR A 202 -21.04 -6.20 17.54
CA TYR A 202 -19.88 -6.02 18.41
C TYR A 202 -20.19 -5.15 19.61
N ASN A 203 -19.64 -5.51 20.75
CA ASN A 203 -19.83 -4.79 22.02
C ASN A 203 -19.02 -3.47 22.06
N CYS A 204 -17.89 -3.43 21.38
CA CYS A 204 -17.03 -2.25 21.29
C CYS A 204 -16.57 -2.05 19.85
N VAL A 205 -16.75 -0.83 19.34
CA VAL A 205 -16.35 -0.48 17.97
C VAL A 205 -15.41 0.71 17.99
N TYR A 206 -14.27 0.55 17.34
CA TYR A 206 -13.30 1.60 17.07
C TYR A 206 -13.40 2.05 15.60
N PHE A 207 -13.06 3.30 15.35
CA PHE A 207 -12.88 3.82 13.99
C PHE A 207 -11.48 4.40 13.83
N TRP A 208 -10.75 3.93 12.82
CA TRP A 208 -9.45 4.47 12.48
C TRP A 208 -9.51 5.24 11.15
N PRO A 209 -9.44 6.58 11.16
CA PRO A 209 -9.39 7.39 9.95
C PRO A 209 -7.98 7.34 9.33
N GLN A 210 -7.89 7.09 8.01
CA GLN A 210 -6.62 7.17 7.27
C GLN A 210 -6.37 8.55 6.65
N SER A 211 -7.36 9.43 6.73
CA SER A 211 -7.27 10.84 6.33
C SER A 211 -8.21 11.70 7.16
N ILE A 212 -7.96 13.01 7.19
CA ILE A 212 -8.86 13.98 7.86
C ILE A 212 -10.27 13.90 7.27
N LYS A 213 -10.37 13.75 5.95
CA LYS A 213 -11.67 13.63 5.26
C LYS A 213 -12.46 12.39 5.68
N ASP A 214 -11.81 11.31 6.09
CA ASP A 214 -12.49 10.12 6.60
C ASP A 214 -13.12 10.41 7.97
N LEU A 215 -12.47 11.21 8.81
CA LEU A 215 -13.02 11.66 10.09
C LEU A 215 -14.23 12.59 9.90
N GLU A 216 -14.15 13.51 8.94
CA GLU A 216 -15.29 14.35 8.57
C GLU A 216 -16.45 13.51 8.05
N TYR A 217 -16.14 12.48 7.27
CA TYR A 217 -17.14 11.61 6.66
C TYR A 217 -17.90 10.79 7.71
N ILE A 218 -17.22 10.13 8.65
CA ILE A 218 -17.92 9.36 9.71
C ILE A 218 -18.81 10.25 10.55
N ASN A 219 -18.39 11.48 10.86
CA ASN A 219 -19.18 12.45 11.62
C ASN A 219 -20.47 12.89 10.88
N SER A 220 -20.55 12.67 9.58
CA SER A 220 -21.73 12.93 8.75
C SER A 220 -22.73 11.78 8.69
N LEU A 221 -22.39 10.63 9.27
CA LEU A 221 -23.23 9.43 9.34
C LEU A 221 -23.96 9.37 10.67
N LYS A 222 -24.99 8.48 10.76
CA LYS A 222 -25.83 8.35 11.96
C LYS A 222 -25.28 7.29 12.91
N ASN A 223 -25.68 7.35 14.18
CA ASN A 223 -25.39 6.34 15.22
C ASN A 223 -23.89 6.13 15.49
N THR A 224 -23.06 7.15 15.21
CA THR A 224 -21.61 7.04 15.37
C THR A 224 -21.09 7.47 16.75
N ASN A 225 -21.95 7.99 17.63
CA ASN A 225 -21.56 8.54 18.94
C ASN A 225 -20.92 7.53 19.90
N MET A 226 -21.21 6.24 19.73
CA MET A 226 -20.65 5.15 20.53
C MET A 226 -19.34 4.60 19.97
N ILE A 227 -18.93 5.03 18.77
CA ILE A 227 -17.72 4.57 18.11
C ILE A 227 -16.52 5.36 18.67
N LYS A 228 -15.51 4.64 19.12
CA LYS A 228 -14.29 5.22 19.69
C LYS A 228 -13.32 5.59 18.55
N ILE A 229 -12.96 6.85 18.46
CA ILE A 229 -12.02 7.32 17.43
C ILE A 229 -10.59 7.00 17.83
N VAL A 230 -9.87 6.30 16.95
CA VAL A 230 -8.43 6.05 17.07
C VAL A 230 -7.68 7.20 16.38
N PRO A 231 -6.61 7.76 16.99
CA PRO A 231 -5.82 8.79 16.34
C PRO A 231 -5.32 8.37 14.94
N SER A 232 -5.37 9.31 13.98
CA SER A 232 -5.01 9.09 12.58
C SER A 232 -3.49 9.01 12.40
N ASN A 233 -2.87 7.98 12.93
CA ASN A 233 -1.47 7.62 12.73
C ASN A 233 -1.29 6.10 12.87
N ILE A 234 -0.20 5.58 12.31
CA ILE A 234 0.03 4.13 12.26
C ILE A 234 0.32 3.54 13.63
N TYR A 235 0.99 4.26 14.53
CA TYR A 235 1.32 3.76 15.88
C TYR A 235 0.08 3.56 16.74
N ALA A 236 -0.88 4.50 16.68
CA ALA A 236 -2.14 4.37 17.39
C ALA A 236 -2.97 3.21 16.82
N TYR A 237 -2.94 3.00 15.49
CA TYR A 237 -3.61 1.87 14.87
C TYR A 237 -2.97 0.55 15.31
N GLU A 238 -1.65 0.43 15.18
CA GLU A 238 -0.90 -0.77 15.58
C GLU A 238 -1.11 -1.14 17.05
N SER A 239 -1.13 -0.13 17.95
CA SER A 239 -1.29 -0.36 19.39
C SER A 239 -2.62 -0.99 19.79
N ILE A 240 -3.65 -0.89 18.94
CA ILE A 240 -4.98 -1.48 19.19
C ILE A 240 -5.08 -2.87 18.57
N LEU A 241 -4.39 -3.11 17.44
CA LEU A 241 -4.51 -4.36 16.69
C LEU A 241 -3.92 -5.54 17.46
N ASN A 242 -4.72 -6.59 17.63
CA ASN A 242 -4.35 -7.88 18.22
C ASN A 242 -5.37 -8.93 17.78
N ASN A 243 -5.20 -10.18 18.23
CA ASN A 243 -6.07 -11.31 17.87
C ASN A 243 -7.50 -11.25 18.47
N ASP A 244 -7.78 -10.29 19.35
CA ASP A 244 -9.10 -10.11 19.98
C ASP A 244 -9.92 -9.00 19.32
N ILE A 245 -9.49 -8.53 18.13
CA ILE A 245 -10.16 -7.49 17.36
C ILE A 245 -10.39 -7.95 15.93
N ASP A 246 -11.61 -7.80 15.44
CA ASP A 246 -11.94 -7.96 14.03
C ASP A 246 -11.79 -6.62 13.28
N TYR A 247 -11.33 -6.68 12.06
CA TYR A 247 -11.34 -5.53 11.15
C TYR A 247 -12.48 -5.65 10.14
N ILE A 248 -13.26 -4.56 9.98
CA ILE A 248 -14.26 -4.43 8.91
C ILE A 248 -14.14 -3.04 8.29
N GLY A 249 -13.87 -2.95 6.98
CA GLY A 249 -13.77 -1.63 6.38
C GLY A 249 -13.32 -1.58 4.95
N ASN A 250 -13.43 -0.40 4.35
CA ASN A 250 -13.17 -0.18 2.94
C ASN A 250 -11.79 0.40 2.61
N ARG A 251 -10.85 0.35 3.57
CA ARG A 251 -9.44 0.70 3.37
C ARG A 251 -8.60 -0.58 3.24
N LEU A 252 -8.29 -0.96 1.99
CA LEU A 252 -7.60 -2.22 1.66
C LEU A 252 -6.32 -2.43 2.48
N HIS A 253 -5.39 -1.47 2.48
CA HIS A 253 -4.14 -1.62 3.22
C HIS A 253 -4.35 -1.61 4.74
N GLY A 254 -5.38 -0.91 5.25
CA GLY A 254 -5.78 -0.99 6.64
C GLY A 254 -6.18 -2.41 7.05
N GLY A 255 -6.98 -3.09 6.22
CA GLY A 255 -7.38 -4.47 6.46
C GLY A 255 -6.22 -5.47 6.34
N ILE A 256 -5.34 -5.28 5.35
CA ILE A 256 -4.14 -6.13 5.23
C ILE A 256 -3.20 -5.93 6.43
N PHE A 257 -3.06 -4.71 6.94
CA PHE A 257 -2.27 -4.43 8.13
C PHE A 257 -2.87 -5.09 9.38
N ALA A 258 -4.20 -5.10 9.50
CA ALA A 258 -4.89 -5.85 10.54
C ALA A 258 -4.60 -7.36 10.45
N LEU A 259 -4.64 -7.96 9.25
CA LEU A 259 -4.21 -9.36 9.04
C LEU A 259 -2.77 -9.60 9.50
N GLN A 260 -1.84 -8.66 9.24
CA GLN A 260 -0.44 -8.74 9.68
C GLN A 260 -0.27 -8.69 11.22
N HIS A 261 -1.32 -8.27 11.94
CA HIS A 261 -1.39 -8.21 13.41
C HIS A 261 -2.33 -9.27 13.98
N LEU A 262 -2.57 -10.35 13.22
CA LEU A 262 -3.42 -11.47 13.60
C LEU A 262 -4.89 -11.12 13.83
N CYS A 263 -5.37 -9.97 13.35
CA CYS A 263 -6.79 -9.65 13.36
C CYS A 263 -7.51 -10.40 12.24
N ARG A 264 -8.67 -10.98 12.54
CA ARG A 264 -9.61 -11.43 11.53
C ARG A 264 -10.14 -10.23 10.78
N ALA A 265 -10.12 -10.23 9.44
CA ALA A 265 -10.44 -9.05 8.66
C ALA A 265 -11.45 -9.34 7.53
N ILE A 266 -12.44 -8.46 7.38
CA ILE A 266 -13.38 -8.43 6.25
C ILE A 266 -13.17 -7.10 5.52
N ILE A 267 -12.60 -7.14 4.32
CA ILE A 267 -12.36 -5.95 3.51
C ILE A 267 -13.58 -5.66 2.64
N VAL A 268 -14.14 -4.46 2.75
CA VAL A 268 -15.28 -4.03 1.95
C VAL A 268 -14.80 -3.30 0.70
N GLY A 269 -14.89 -3.95 -0.45
CA GLY A 269 -14.43 -3.42 -1.73
C GLY A 269 -15.34 -2.32 -2.26
N ILE A 270 -14.75 -1.17 -2.58
CA ILE A 270 -15.43 -0.03 -3.22
C ILE A 270 -15.11 0.07 -4.71
N ASP A 271 -14.06 -0.58 -5.16
CA ASP A 271 -13.59 -0.56 -6.54
C ASP A 271 -12.99 -1.92 -6.96
N TYR A 272 -12.68 -2.03 -8.24
CA TYR A 272 -12.14 -3.25 -8.85
C TYR A 272 -10.81 -3.74 -8.24
N ARG A 273 -10.03 -2.86 -7.61
CA ARG A 273 -8.72 -3.23 -7.03
C ARG A 273 -8.86 -4.24 -5.89
N VAL A 274 -9.88 -4.04 -5.03
CA VAL A 274 -10.17 -4.99 -3.95
C VAL A 274 -10.65 -6.32 -4.51
N GLU A 275 -11.52 -6.27 -5.51
CA GLU A 275 -12.02 -7.47 -6.18
C GLU A 275 -10.89 -8.25 -6.87
N GLU A 276 -10.02 -7.56 -7.62
CA GLU A 276 -8.87 -8.16 -8.31
C GLU A 276 -7.89 -8.80 -7.32
N MET A 277 -7.49 -8.05 -6.29
CA MET A 277 -6.60 -8.57 -5.25
C MET A 277 -7.25 -9.69 -4.44
N GLY A 278 -8.53 -9.56 -4.11
CA GLY A 278 -9.28 -10.58 -3.39
C GLY A 278 -9.35 -11.90 -4.15
N LYS A 279 -9.67 -11.85 -5.45
CA LYS A 279 -9.70 -13.03 -6.32
C LYS A 279 -8.31 -13.63 -6.53
N LYS A 280 -7.29 -12.79 -6.77
CA LYS A 280 -5.92 -13.26 -7.06
C LYS A 280 -5.22 -13.83 -5.84
N PHE A 281 -5.41 -13.22 -4.66
CA PHE A 281 -4.67 -13.57 -3.45
C PHE A 281 -5.54 -14.18 -2.35
N SER A 282 -6.82 -14.43 -2.61
CA SER A 282 -7.78 -14.95 -1.62
C SER A 282 -7.91 -14.09 -0.36
N ILE A 283 -7.72 -12.78 -0.48
CA ILE A 283 -7.90 -11.84 0.63
C ILE A 283 -9.38 -11.87 1.04
N PRO A 284 -9.73 -11.95 2.33
CA PRO A 284 -11.12 -11.94 2.76
C PRO A 284 -11.81 -10.60 2.41
N TYR A 285 -12.74 -10.62 1.48
CA TYR A 285 -13.45 -9.42 1.04
C TYR A 285 -14.90 -9.68 0.67
N ILE A 286 -15.68 -8.62 0.71
CA ILE A 286 -16.99 -8.50 0.04
C ILE A 286 -17.01 -7.21 -0.77
N MET A 287 -17.83 -7.15 -1.82
CA MET A 287 -18.07 -5.87 -2.48
C MET A 287 -19.08 -5.05 -1.68
N ARG A 288 -18.96 -3.71 -1.71
CA ARG A 288 -19.88 -2.79 -1.01
C ARG A 288 -21.36 -3.06 -1.35
N ASN A 289 -21.63 -3.49 -2.57
CA ASN A 289 -22.99 -3.82 -3.01
C ASN A 289 -23.58 -5.06 -2.33
N ASP A 290 -22.74 -5.91 -1.77
CA ASP A 290 -23.12 -7.17 -1.13
C ASP A 290 -23.28 -7.05 0.39
N ILE A 291 -23.11 -5.84 0.97
CA ILE A 291 -23.17 -5.63 2.42
C ILE A 291 -24.47 -6.15 3.02
N SER A 292 -25.62 -5.81 2.40
CA SER A 292 -26.94 -6.21 2.90
C SER A 292 -27.15 -7.73 2.97
N GLU A 293 -26.51 -8.46 2.05
CA GLU A 293 -26.73 -9.92 1.92
C GLU A 293 -25.65 -10.72 2.68
N LYS A 294 -24.39 -10.21 2.71
CA LYS A 294 -23.25 -11.04 3.11
C LYS A 294 -22.58 -10.62 4.39
N LEU A 295 -22.61 -9.33 4.77
CA LEU A 295 -21.76 -8.85 5.86
C LEU A 295 -22.13 -9.46 7.22
N ASP A 296 -23.42 -9.45 7.57
CA ASP A 296 -23.91 -10.01 8.87
C ASP A 296 -23.58 -11.51 8.99
N MET A 297 -23.76 -12.26 7.91
CA MET A 297 -23.43 -13.68 7.83
C MET A 297 -21.91 -13.88 8.02
N LEU A 298 -21.07 -13.16 7.30
CA LEU A 298 -19.62 -13.30 7.37
C LEU A 298 -19.04 -12.91 8.74
N ILE A 299 -19.62 -11.91 9.40
CA ILE A 299 -19.24 -11.55 10.76
C ILE A 299 -19.48 -12.74 11.68
N ASN A 300 -20.63 -13.42 11.59
CA ASN A 300 -21.04 -14.45 12.53
C ASN A 300 -20.62 -15.88 12.16
N CYS A 301 -20.10 -16.11 10.94
CA CYS A 301 -19.53 -17.39 10.54
C CYS A 301 -18.08 -17.54 10.98
N SER A 302 -17.66 -18.78 11.26
CA SER A 302 -16.25 -19.12 11.38
C SER A 302 -15.68 -19.46 10.01
N TRP A 303 -14.49 -18.89 9.70
CA TRP A 303 -13.77 -19.15 8.45
C TRP A 303 -12.26 -19.00 8.65
N GLU A 304 -11.50 -19.59 7.76
CA GLU A 304 -10.05 -19.56 7.78
C GLU A 304 -9.51 -18.47 6.85
N THR A 305 -8.56 -17.67 7.34
CA THR A 305 -7.82 -16.76 6.48
C THR A 305 -6.75 -17.52 5.72
N CYS A 306 -6.81 -17.48 4.40
CA CYS A 306 -5.83 -18.16 3.55
C CYS A 306 -5.43 -17.21 2.42
N ILE A 307 -4.19 -16.72 2.45
CA ILE A 307 -3.65 -15.88 1.39
C ILE A 307 -2.90 -16.77 0.41
N ASN A 308 -3.39 -16.82 -0.83
CA ASN A 308 -2.84 -17.66 -1.91
C ASN A 308 -2.29 -16.80 -3.05
N GLY A 309 -1.70 -17.44 -4.06
CA GLY A 309 -1.30 -16.76 -5.30
C GLY A 309 -0.03 -15.91 -5.23
N LEU A 310 0.63 -15.85 -4.06
CA LEU A 310 1.97 -15.28 -3.94
C LEU A 310 3.03 -16.34 -4.20
N ASP A 311 3.97 -16.04 -5.08
CA ASP A 311 5.15 -16.88 -5.28
C ASP A 311 6.31 -16.37 -4.44
N PHE A 312 6.47 -16.92 -3.25
CA PHE A 312 7.55 -16.59 -2.32
C PHE A 312 8.94 -16.88 -2.89
N ASN A 313 9.07 -17.83 -3.82
CA ASN A 313 10.34 -18.12 -4.49
C ASN A 313 10.72 -16.99 -5.45
N VAL A 314 9.73 -16.40 -6.14
CA VAL A 314 9.94 -15.23 -6.99
C VAL A 314 10.36 -14.03 -6.16
N ILE A 315 9.71 -13.79 -5.01
CA ILE A 315 10.07 -12.70 -4.09
C ILE A 315 11.50 -12.90 -3.59
N SER A 316 11.84 -14.10 -3.12
CA SER A 316 13.18 -14.44 -2.63
C SER A 316 14.25 -14.25 -3.70
N ARG A 317 14.05 -14.80 -4.91
CA ARG A 317 14.97 -14.62 -6.04
C ARG A 317 15.14 -13.15 -6.43
N TRP A 318 14.06 -12.36 -6.39
CA TRP A 318 14.14 -10.94 -6.65
C TRP A 318 15.01 -10.22 -5.62
N LYS A 319 14.89 -10.54 -4.33
CA LYS A 319 15.70 -9.96 -3.26
C LYS A 319 17.18 -10.33 -3.37
N GLN A 320 17.50 -11.56 -3.80
CA GLN A 320 18.88 -12.09 -3.91
C GLN A 320 19.78 -11.28 -4.87
N GLN A 321 19.23 -10.51 -5.79
CA GLN A 321 20.05 -9.66 -6.69
C GLN A 321 20.75 -8.49 -5.96
N PHE A 322 20.47 -8.26 -4.68
CA PHE A 322 20.99 -7.13 -3.89
C PHE A 322 21.91 -7.55 -2.73
N VAL A 323 22.08 -8.84 -2.56
CA VAL A 323 22.94 -9.44 -1.54
C VAL A 323 24.39 -9.54 -2.01
#